data_9edcbbe429f1bc3debd70c9017a81d14
#
_entry.id   9edcbbe429f1bc3debd70c9017a81d14
#
_cell.length_a   1.000
_cell.length_b   1.000
_cell.length_c   1.000
_cell.angle_alpha   90.00
_cell.angle_beta   90.00
_cell.angle_gamma   90.00
#
_symmetry.space_group_name_H-M   'P 1'
#
loop_
_entity.id
_entity.type
_entity.pdbx_description
1 polymer ?
#
loop_
_entity_poly.entity_id
_entity_poly.type
_entity_poly.pdbx_seq_one_letter_code
_entity_poly.pdbx_strand_id
1 'polypeptide(L)'
;MASKEIKSYICRECGYITSKWLGKCPSCSTWDSFDIAVTESPREKASVSAAQAVRLTEVETDSSVRFKTGMSELDRVLGGGLVEGSLVLIGGDPGIGKSTLMMQISKYLSDGGKKVLYVSGEESMSQIKLRAIRLKINTANIYLLAETDTDAVVARALDERPDFLVVDSVQTMNKKEISSVPGSVAQVREATS
;
A
#
# COMPACT_ATOMS: atom_id res chain seq x y z
N MET A 1 13.75 -34.84 16.52
CA MET A 1 13.06 -34.03 17.55
C MET A 1 11.95 -33.27 16.81
N ALA A 2 10.70 -33.52 17.14
CA ALA A 2 9.58 -32.94 16.41
C ALA A 2 9.47 -31.43 16.64
N SER A 3 9.44 -30.66 15.58
CA SER A 3 9.18 -29.22 15.61
C SER A 3 7.78 -28.98 16.12
N LYS A 4 7.66 -28.22 17.19
CA LYS A 4 6.38 -27.86 17.80
C LYS A 4 5.76 -26.75 16.94
N GLU A 5 4.75 -27.11 16.14
CA GLU A 5 3.94 -26.13 15.40
C GLU A 5 3.28 -25.18 16.40
N ILE A 6 3.61 -23.91 16.31
CA ILE A 6 2.95 -22.87 17.10
C ILE A 6 1.75 -22.41 16.31
N LYS A 7 0.55 -22.87 16.70
CA LYS A 7 -0.71 -22.40 16.12
C LYS A 7 -1.04 -21.03 16.70
N SER A 8 -1.13 -20.03 15.85
CA SER A 8 -1.70 -18.72 16.19
C SER A 8 -3.08 -18.56 15.57
N TYR A 9 -3.90 -17.72 16.17
CA TYR A 9 -5.26 -17.44 15.71
C TYR A 9 -5.35 -15.95 15.37
N ILE A 10 -5.93 -15.63 14.22
CA ILE A 10 -6.11 -14.27 13.75
C ILE A 10 -7.60 -13.96 13.59
N CYS A 11 -8.03 -12.81 14.10
CA CYS A 11 -9.40 -12.36 13.93
C CYS A 11 -9.62 -11.86 12.51
N ARG A 12 -10.61 -12.42 11.78
CA ARG A 12 -10.98 -12.04 10.40
C ARG A 12 -11.40 -10.58 10.28
N GLU A 13 -11.98 -10.01 11.33
CA GLU A 13 -12.57 -8.67 11.28
C GLU A 13 -11.55 -7.55 11.57
N CYS A 14 -10.62 -7.77 12.52
CA CYS A 14 -9.73 -6.71 12.98
C CYS A 14 -8.23 -7.07 12.96
N GLY A 15 -7.87 -8.30 12.57
CA GLY A 15 -6.48 -8.74 12.53
C GLY A 15 -5.84 -9.00 13.89
N TYR A 16 -6.60 -9.01 15.00
CA TYR A 16 -6.05 -9.31 16.32
C TYR A 16 -5.51 -10.74 16.38
N ILE A 17 -4.24 -10.89 16.80
CA ILE A 17 -3.54 -12.18 16.84
C ILE A 17 -3.45 -12.67 18.28
N THR A 18 -3.73 -13.96 18.49
CA THR A 18 -3.62 -14.62 19.80
C THR A 18 -3.06 -16.04 19.65
N SER A 19 -2.39 -16.53 20.69
CA SER A 19 -1.90 -17.90 20.76
C SER A 19 -2.95 -18.94 21.17
N LYS A 20 -4.14 -18.48 21.57
CA LYS A 20 -5.24 -19.35 21.99
C LYS A 20 -6.51 -18.97 21.25
N TRP A 21 -7.30 -19.96 20.88
CA TRP A 21 -8.62 -19.70 20.30
C TRP A 21 -9.52 -19.03 21.34
N LEU A 22 -10.16 -17.94 20.93
CA LEU A 22 -11.10 -17.19 21.74
C LEU A 22 -12.45 -17.16 21.03
N GLY A 23 -13.53 -17.44 21.74
CA GLY A 23 -14.90 -17.39 21.18
C GLY A 23 -15.33 -15.97 20.82
N LYS A 24 -14.74 -14.95 21.47
CA LYS A 24 -15.00 -13.53 21.22
C LYS A 24 -13.69 -12.76 21.11
N CYS A 25 -13.56 -11.94 20.07
CA CYS A 25 -12.39 -11.10 19.89
C CYS A 25 -12.34 -9.98 20.94
N PRO A 26 -11.24 -9.83 21.71
CA PRO A 26 -11.14 -8.79 22.72
C PRO A 26 -10.96 -7.38 22.11
N SER A 27 -10.54 -7.30 20.84
CA SER A 27 -10.30 -6.04 20.15
C SER A 27 -11.57 -5.48 19.49
N CYS A 28 -12.28 -6.28 18.68
CA CYS A 28 -13.48 -5.83 17.95
C CYS A 28 -14.79 -6.36 18.53
N SER A 29 -14.74 -7.21 19.57
CA SER A 29 -15.90 -7.83 20.23
C SER A 29 -16.75 -8.76 19.36
N THR A 30 -16.32 -9.11 18.15
CA THR A 30 -17.02 -10.03 17.24
C THR A 30 -16.86 -11.47 17.75
N TRP A 31 -17.92 -12.25 17.65
CA TRP A 31 -17.94 -13.66 18.04
C TRP A 31 -17.53 -14.54 16.85
N ASP A 32 -16.90 -15.68 17.16
CA ASP A 32 -16.54 -16.73 16.21
C ASP A 32 -15.76 -16.22 14.95
N SER A 33 -14.84 -15.30 15.19
CA SER A 33 -14.11 -14.55 14.14
C SER A 33 -12.64 -14.93 14.00
N PHE A 34 -12.19 -16.04 14.61
CA PHE A 34 -10.80 -16.45 14.55
C PHE A 34 -10.55 -17.58 13.55
N ASP A 35 -9.56 -17.37 12.69
CA ASP A 35 -8.99 -18.39 11.83
C ASP A 35 -7.62 -18.86 12.35
N ILE A 36 -7.23 -20.08 11.97
CA ILE A 36 -5.94 -20.65 12.32
C ILE A 36 -4.91 -20.09 11.32
N ALA A 37 -3.98 -19.29 11.83
CA ALA A 37 -2.80 -18.91 11.07
C ALA A 37 -1.69 -19.94 11.35
N VAL A 38 -1.31 -20.72 10.34
CA VAL A 38 -0.13 -21.60 10.41
C VAL A 38 1.09 -20.73 10.17
N THR A 39 1.74 -20.32 11.24
CA THR A 39 3.04 -19.65 11.12
C THR A 39 4.13 -20.71 10.99
N GLU A 40 4.67 -20.89 9.80
CA GLU A 40 5.90 -21.62 9.62
C GLU A 40 7.06 -20.85 10.27
N SER A 41 7.66 -21.56 11.21
CA SER A 41 9.07 -21.52 11.66
C SER A 41 9.70 -20.23 12.24
N PRO A 42 10.60 -20.40 13.19
CA PRO A 42 11.17 -19.28 13.92
C PRO A 42 12.05 -18.45 12.99
N ARG A 43 11.72 -17.17 12.90
CA ARG A 43 12.70 -16.17 12.48
C ARG A 43 13.97 -16.44 13.29
N GLU A 44 15.04 -16.83 12.62
CA GLU A 44 16.38 -16.69 13.17
C GLU A 44 16.40 -15.33 13.88
N LYS A 45 16.84 -15.35 15.14
CA LYS A 45 17.10 -14.10 15.87
C LYS A 45 18.14 -13.36 15.04
N ALA A 46 17.67 -12.54 14.10
CA ALA A 46 18.50 -11.47 13.58
C ALA A 46 19.03 -10.79 14.83
N SER A 47 20.32 -10.81 15.03
CA SER A 47 21.00 -10.06 16.07
C SER A 47 20.49 -8.64 15.94
N VAL A 48 19.66 -8.22 16.88
CA VAL A 48 19.22 -6.82 16.96
C VAL A 48 20.52 -6.07 17.25
N SER A 49 21.14 -5.59 16.19
CA SER A 49 22.16 -4.57 16.31
C SER A 49 21.44 -3.42 17.02
N ALA A 50 21.78 -3.21 18.29
CA ALA A 50 21.18 -2.15 19.06
C ALA A 50 21.47 -0.84 18.31
N ALA A 51 20.44 -0.30 17.65
CA ALA A 51 20.54 0.99 16.98
C ALA A 51 20.97 2.01 18.04
N GLN A 52 22.12 2.65 17.83
CA GLN A 52 22.58 3.69 18.72
C GLN A 52 21.72 4.94 18.54
N ALA A 53 21.26 5.50 19.66
CA ALA A 53 20.60 6.79 19.63
C ALA A 53 21.63 7.88 19.27
N VAL A 54 21.36 8.64 18.22
CA VAL A 54 22.20 9.74 17.74
C VAL A 54 21.49 11.06 18.08
N ARG A 55 22.25 12.09 18.44
CA ARG A 55 21.67 13.42 18.70
C ARG A 55 21.12 14.01 17.40
N LEU A 56 19.98 14.70 17.49
CA LEU A 56 19.36 15.34 16.33
C LEU A 56 20.33 16.27 15.57
N THR A 57 21.23 16.93 16.27
CA THR A 57 22.25 17.84 15.70
C THR A 57 23.39 17.12 14.97
N GLU A 58 23.52 15.82 15.17
CA GLU A 58 24.56 14.98 14.56
C GLU A 58 24.00 14.19 13.36
N VAL A 59 22.67 14.28 13.11
CA VAL A 59 22.05 13.67 11.95
C VAL A 59 22.30 14.56 10.73
N GLU A 60 23.10 14.07 9.80
CA GLU A 60 23.25 14.70 8.49
C GLU A 60 21.93 14.57 7.72
N THR A 61 21.37 15.69 7.31
CA THR A 61 20.19 15.71 6.44
C THR A 61 20.65 15.75 4.99
N ASP A 62 20.60 14.62 4.31
CA ASP A 62 20.58 14.66 2.85
C ASP A 62 19.35 15.46 2.42
N SER A 63 19.57 16.44 1.56
CA SER A 63 18.46 17.16 0.90
C SER A 63 17.76 16.16 -0.03
N SER A 64 16.80 15.41 0.53
CA SER A 64 16.04 14.43 -0.23
C SER A 64 15.40 15.10 -1.43
N VAL A 65 15.66 14.56 -2.61
CA VAL A 65 15.07 15.03 -3.86
C VAL A 65 13.55 14.98 -3.72
N ARG A 66 12.89 16.13 -3.92
CA ARG A 66 11.44 16.23 -3.86
C ARG A 66 10.86 16.40 -5.25
N PHE A 67 9.91 15.54 -5.58
CA PHE A 67 9.19 15.61 -6.85
C PHE A 67 7.90 16.41 -6.68
N LYS A 68 7.76 17.47 -7.46
CA LYS A 68 6.53 18.26 -7.47
C LYS A 68 5.36 17.46 -8.01
N THR A 69 4.18 17.71 -7.46
CA THR A 69 2.94 17.06 -7.89
C THR A 69 2.21 17.85 -8.99
N GLY A 70 2.65 19.07 -9.26
CA GLY A 70 1.97 20.02 -10.14
C GLY A 70 0.83 20.78 -9.46
N MET A 71 0.62 20.56 -8.17
CA MET A 71 -0.41 21.20 -7.36
C MET A 71 0.24 21.87 -6.14
N SER A 72 0.25 23.20 -6.11
CA SER A 72 0.93 23.98 -5.08
C SER A 72 0.44 23.67 -3.66
N GLU A 73 -0.87 23.47 -3.49
CA GLU A 73 -1.47 23.13 -2.20
C GLU A 73 -1.05 21.74 -1.71
N LEU A 74 -1.03 20.76 -2.60
CA LEU A 74 -0.58 19.42 -2.26
C LEU A 74 0.93 19.41 -1.96
N ASP A 75 1.72 20.10 -2.78
CA ASP A 75 3.16 20.24 -2.53
C ASP A 75 3.42 20.91 -1.17
N ARG A 76 2.62 21.91 -0.79
CA ARG A 76 2.70 22.57 0.52
C ARG A 76 2.41 21.59 1.65
N VAL A 77 1.37 20.79 1.55
CA VAL A 77 1.01 19.75 2.55
C VAL A 77 2.11 18.70 2.66
N LEU A 78 2.72 18.32 1.54
CA LEU A 78 3.82 17.35 1.49
C LEU A 78 5.20 17.96 1.87
N GLY A 79 5.24 19.19 2.37
CA GLY A 79 6.48 19.84 2.76
C GLY A 79 7.41 20.15 1.57
N GLY A 80 6.84 20.37 0.39
CA GLY A 80 7.56 20.73 -0.83
C GLY A 80 7.49 19.74 -1.98
N GLY A 81 6.77 18.63 -1.83
CA GLY A 81 6.58 17.58 -2.84
C GLY A 81 6.82 16.17 -2.33
N LEU A 82 6.67 15.20 -3.20
CA LEU A 82 6.90 13.78 -2.91
C LEU A 82 8.38 13.49 -2.66
N VAL A 83 8.70 12.74 -1.64
CA VAL A 83 10.06 12.31 -1.33
C VAL A 83 10.29 10.92 -1.91
N GLU A 84 11.45 10.66 -2.48
CA GLU A 84 11.82 9.34 -2.98
C GLU A 84 11.75 8.30 -1.86
N GLY A 85 11.17 7.13 -2.16
CA GLY A 85 10.96 6.06 -1.19
C GLY A 85 9.86 6.30 -0.16
N SER A 86 9.15 7.45 -0.23
CA SER A 86 8.05 7.72 0.69
C SER A 86 6.75 7.03 0.27
N LEU A 87 5.93 6.66 1.26
CA LEU A 87 4.56 6.21 1.09
C LEU A 87 3.61 7.36 1.45
N VAL A 88 2.68 7.69 0.56
CA VAL A 88 1.66 8.72 0.79
C VAL A 88 0.28 8.09 0.70
N LEU A 89 -0.50 8.21 1.78
CA LEU A 89 -1.90 7.77 1.82
C LEU A 89 -2.83 8.97 1.62
N ILE A 90 -3.72 8.86 0.63
CA ILE A 90 -4.77 9.85 0.36
C ILE A 90 -6.12 9.25 0.77
N GLY A 91 -6.65 9.71 1.89
CA GLY A 91 -7.95 9.31 2.42
C GLY A 91 -9.04 10.34 2.10
N GLY A 92 -10.30 9.90 2.15
CA GLY A 92 -11.49 10.75 1.98
C GLY A 92 -12.72 9.95 1.55
N ASP A 93 -13.89 10.59 1.59
CA ASP A 93 -15.15 9.96 1.26
C ASP A 93 -15.23 9.49 -0.21
N PRO A 94 -16.06 8.48 -0.52
CA PRO A 94 -16.34 8.09 -1.90
C PRO A 94 -16.83 9.29 -2.73
N GLY A 95 -16.38 9.39 -3.97
CA GLY A 95 -16.81 10.45 -4.89
C GLY A 95 -16.14 11.82 -4.73
N ILE A 96 -15.31 12.05 -3.70
CA ILE A 96 -14.65 13.35 -3.46
C ILE A 96 -13.58 13.71 -4.50
N GLY A 97 -13.20 12.77 -5.35
CA GLY A 97 -12.27 13.03 -6.44
C GLY A 97 -10.86 12.46 -6.24
N LYS A 98 -10.63 11.53 -5.30
CA LYS A 98 -9.32 10.90 -5.07
C LYS A 98 -8.66 10.36 -6.33
N SER A 99 -9.36 9.52 -7.08
CA SER A 99 -8.85 8.92 -8.34
C SER A 99 -8.56 9.97 -9.41
N THR A 100 -9.33 11.08 -9.44
CA THR A 100 -9.08 12.22 -10.33
C THR A 100 -7.77 12.91 -9.94
N LEU A 101 -7.59 13.17 -8.64
CA LEU A 101 -6.38 13.76 -8.10
C LEU A 101 -5.15 12.89 -8.41
N MET A 102 -5.22 11.57 -8.16
CA MET A 102 -4.14 10.63 -8.45
C MET A 102 -3.77 10.63 -9.95
N MET A 103 -4.77 10.69 -10.83
CA MET A 103 -4.55 10.72 -12.27
C MET A 103 -3.90 12.04 -12.73
N GLN A 104 -4.24 13.19 -12.11
CA GLN A 104 -3.62 14.48 -12.40
C GLN A 104 -2.16 14.54 -11.91
N ILE A 105 -1.86 13.99 -10.73
CA ILE A 105 -0.50 13.85 -10.22
C ILE A 105 0.31 12.96 -11.17
N SER A 106 -0.25 11.81 -11.55
CA SER A 106 0.39 10.88 -12.50
C SER A 106 0.73 11.56 -13.83
N LYS A 107 -0.19 12.41 -14.34
CA LYS A 107 0.07 13.22 -15.54
C LYS A 107 1.29 14.13 -15.34
N TYR A 108 1.30 14.92 -14.28
CA TYR A 108 2.37 15.88 -14.05
C TYR A 108 3.73 15.19 -13.92
N LEU A 109 3.79 14.09 -13.18
CA LEU A 109 5.01 13.29 -13.02
C LEU A 109 5.48 12.71 -14.36
N SER A 110 4.55 12.18 -15.16
CA SER A 110 4.84 11.59 -16.46
C SER A 110 5.26 12.63 -17.51
N ASP A 111 4.69 13.84 -17.47
CA ASP A 111 5.10 14.96 -18.32
C ASP A 111 6.53 15.42 -17.97
N GLY A 112 6.94 15.23 -16.71
CA GLY A 112 8.32 15.40 -16.22
C GLY A 112 9.26 14.23 -16.54
N GLY A 113 8.84 13.28 -17.37
CA GLY A 113 9.64 12.13 -17.81
C GLY A 113 9.68 10.95 -16.86
N LYS A 114 8.85 10.98 -15.76
CA LYS A 114 8.79 9.89 -14.79
C LYS A 114 7.87 8.77 -15.27
N LYS A 115 8.27 7.52 -15.03
CA LYS A 115 7.47 6.33 -15.29
C LYS A 115 6.51 6.10 -14.14
N VAL A 116 5.21 6.09 -14.42
CA VAL A 116 4.15 5.86 -13.43
C VAL A 116 3.45 4.54 -13.73
N LEU A 117 3.37 3.65 -12.75
CA LEU A 117 2.51 2.47 -12.79
C LEU A 117 1.23 2.77 -11.99
N TYR A 118 0.10 2.84 -12.69
CA TYR A 118 -1.21 3.09 -12.10
C TYR A 118 -1.99 1.77 -12.00
N VAL A 119 -2.16 1.28 -10.79
CA VAL A 119 -2.88 0.05 -10.45
C VAL A 119 -4.29 0.40 -10.03
N SER A 120 -5.28 -0.27 -10.61
CA SER A 120 -6.68 -0.14 -10.21
C SER A 120 -7.30 -1.50 -9.96
N GLY A 121 -7.95 -1.63 -8.80
CA GLY A 121 -8.74 -2.79 -8.46
C GLY A 121 -10.25 -2.60 -8.65
N GLU A 122 -10.70 -1.37 -8.92
CA GLU A 122 -12.13 -1.04 -9.05
C GLU A 122 -12.54 -0.77 -10.50
N GLU A 123 -11.67 -0.13 -11.26
CA GLU A 123 -11.97 0.31 -12.62
C GLU A 123 -11.23 -0.50 -13.67
N SER A 124 -11.91 -0.80 -14.76
CA SER A 124 -11.29 -1.37 -15.94
C SER A 124 -10.34 -0.38 -16.64
N MET A 125 -9.36 -0.89 -17.37
CA MET A 125 -8.44 -0.05 -18.16
C MET A 125 -9.18 0.90 -19.11
N SER A 126 -10.32 0.48 -19.66
CA SER A 126 -11.15 1.33 -20.54
C SER A 126 -11.77 2.50 -19.80
N GLN A 127 -12.26 2.29 -18.58
CA GLN A 127 -12.82 3.36 -17.73
C GLN A 127 -11.74 4.37 -17.34
N ILE A 128 -10.56 3.88 -16.94
CA ILE A 128 -9.40 4.73 -16.63
C ILE A 128 -9.00 5.53 -17.87
N LYS A 129 -8.96 4.90 -19.06
CA LYS A 129 -8.65 5.58 -20.31
C LYS A 129 -9.64 6.69 -20.64
N LEU A 130 -10.95 6.44 -20.46
CA LEU A 130 -11.99 7.46 -20.67
C LEU A 130 -11.83 8.65 -19.69
N ARG A 131 -11.47 8.37 -18.43
CA ARG A 131 -11.13 9.40 -17.45
C ARG A 131 -9.91 10.22 -17.91
N ALA A 132 -8.85 9.55 -18.35
CA ALA A 132 -7.65 10.20 -18.85
C ALA A 132 -7.96 11.13 -20.05
N ILE A 133 -8.77 10.68 -21.00
CA ILE A 133 -9.23 11.51 -22.14
C ILE A 133 -9.96 12.75 -21.64
N ARG A 134 -10.91 12.60 -20.71
CA ARG A 134 -11.68 13.71 -20.12
C ARG A 134 -10.77 14.73 -19.41
N LEU A 135 -9.70 14.26 -18.78
CA LEU A 135 -8.70 15.09 -18.11
C LEU A 135 -7.61 15.60 -19.07
N LYS A 136 -7.74 15.34 -20.38
CA LYS A 136 -6.76 15.71 -21.42
C LYS A 136 -5.36 15.17 -21.13
N ILE A 137 -5.29 13.93 -20.64
CA ILE A 137 -4.05 13.24 -20.37
C ILE A 137 -3.71 12.37 -21.57
N ASN A 138 -2.59 12.68 -22.20
CA ASN A 138 -2.05 11.92 -23.33
C ASN A 138 -0.52 11.81 -23.15
N THR A 139 -0.09 10.78 -22.47
CA THR A 139 1.32 10.51 -22.16
C THR A 139 1.63 9.03 -22.36
N ALA A 140 2.85 8.73 -22.79
CA ALA A 140 3.34 7.36 -22.94
C ALA A 140 3.92 6.78 -21.64
N ASN A 141 4.12 7.60 -20.60
CA ASN A 141 4.81 7.22 -19.37
C ASN A 141 3.88 6.78 -18.24
N ILE A 142 2.55 6.68 -18.48
CA ILE A 142 1.61 6.09 -17.53
C ILE A 142 1.24 4.69 -18.04
N TYR A 143 1.57 3.68 -17.24
CA TYR A 143 1.25 2.28 -17.45
C TYR A 143 0.07 1.91 -16.57
N LEU A 144 -0.94 1.26 -17.15
CA LEU A 144 -2.14 0.85 -16.42
C LEU A 144 -2.09 -0.64 -16.11
N LEU A 145 -2.45 -1.01 -14.89
CA LEU A 145 -2.60 -2.39 -14.46
C LEU A 145 -3.96 -2.55 -13.76
N ALA A 146 -4.83 -3.40 -14.29
CA ALA A 146 -6.07 -3.80 -13.63
C ALA A 146 -5.81 -5.10 -12.88
N GLU A 147 -5.53 -5.02 -11.59
CA GLU A 147 -5.16 -6.14 -10.74
C GLU A 147 -5.53 -5.86 -9.28
N THR A 148 -5.91 -6.90 -8.55
CA THR A 148 -6.23 -6.84 -7.11
C THR A 148 -5.31 -7.70 -6.27
N ASP A 149 -4.61 -8.65 -6.86
CA ASP A 149 -3.65 -9.51 -6.17
C ASP A 149 -2.36 -8.71 -5.88
N THR A 150 -2.07 -8.51 -4.61
CA THR A 150 -0.90 -7.74 -4.15
C THR A 150 0.42 -8.32 -4.65
N ASP A 151 0.55 -9.66 -4.67
CA ASP A 151 1.79 -10.30 -5.12
C ASP A 151 2.01 -10.10 -6.63
N ALA A 152 0.93 -10.13 -7.41
CA ALA A 152 0.99 -9.83 -8.84
C ALA A 152 1.36 -8.36 -9.10
N VAL A 153 0.82 -7.43 -8.29
CA VAL A 153 1.18 -6.00 -8.36
C VAL A 153 2.65 -5.79 -8.05
N VAL A 154 3.16 -6.41 -6.97
CA VAL A 154 4.57 -6.32 -6.58
C VAL A 154 5.48 -6.89 -7.67
N ALA A 155 5.16 -8.08 -8.19
CA ALA A 155 5.93 -8.70 -9.27
C ALA A 155 5.99 -7.79 -10.50
N ARG A 156 4.86 -7.17 -10.89
CA ARG A 156 4.83 -6.24 -12.01
C ARG A 156 5.61 -4.96 -11.73
N ALA A 157 5.53 -4.42 -10.52
CA ALA A 157 6.29 -3.23 -10.12
C ALA A 157 7.81 -3.47 -10.17
N LEU A 158 8.26 -4.65 -9.75
CA LEU A 158 9.68 -5.04 -9.82
C LEU A 158 10.18 -5.21 -11.26
N ASP A 159 9.33 -5.73 -12.17
CA ASP A 159 9.63 -5.90 -13.60
C ASP A 159 9.66 -4.55 -14.32
N GLU A 160 8.62 -3.75 -14.15
CA GLU A 160 8.46 -2.45 -14.82
C GLU A 160 9.37 -1.36 -14.26
N ARG A 161 9.78 -1.47 -13.00
CA ARG A 161 10.60 -0.48 -12.28
C ARG A 161 10.09 0.96 -12.45
N PRO A 162 8.86 1.25 -12.06
CA PRO A 162 8.33 2.61 -12.16
C PRO A 162 9.03 3.54 -11.16
N ASP A 163 9.12 4.83 -11.48
CA ASP A 163 9.53 5.87 -10.52
C ASP A 163 8.43 6.08 -9.46
N PHE A 164 7.16 5.90 -9.85
CA PHE A 164 5.99 6.05 -8.97
C PHE A 164 4.99 4.92 -9.19
N LEU A 165 4.54 4.35 -8.07
CA LEU A 165 3.45 3.39 -8.02
C LEU A 165 2.22 4.06 -7.41
N VAL A 166 1.10 4.00 -8.11
CA VAL A 166 -0.20 4.47 -7.64
C VAL A 166 -1.12 3.27 -7.49
N VAL A 167 -1.78 3.13 -6.34
CA VAL A 167 -2.75 2.07 -6.08
C VAL A 167 -4.11 2.71 -5.76
N ASP A 168 -5.09 2.51 -6.64
CA ASP A 168 -6.44 3.08 -6.55
C ASP A 168 -7.50 1.96 -6.60
N SER A 169 -7.97 1.46 -5.47
CA SER A 169 -7.64 1.80 -4.10
C SER A 169 -7.02 0.60 -3.35
N VAL A 170 -6.30 0.87 -2.27
CA VAL A 170 -5.76 -0.18 -1.41
C VAL A 170 -6.85 -1.08 -0.81
N GLN A 171 -8.09 -0.59 -0.70
CA GLN A 171 -9.24 -1.35 -0.20
C GLN A 171 -9.64 -2.53 -1.10
N THR A 172 -9.27 -2.49 -2.36
CA THR A 172 -9.55 -3.58 -3.32
C THR A 172 -8.43 -4.59 -3.41
N MET A 173 -7.27 -4.26 -2.85
CA MET A 173 -6.13 -5.17 -2.85
C MET A 173 -6.37 -6.35 -1.91
N ASN A 174 -5.93 -7.52 -2.34
CA ASN A 174 -6.02 -8.74 -1.56
C ASN A 174 -4.74 -9.56 -1.66
N LYS A 175 -4.46 -10.31 -0.62
CA LYS A 175 -3.42 -11.31 -0.58
C LYS A 175 -4.09 -12.68 -0.45
N LYS A 176 -3.83 -13.58 -1.38
CA LYS A 176 -4.51 -14.90 -1.47
C LYS A 176 -4.30 -15.77 -0.23
N GLU A 177 -3.22 -15.58 0.48
CA GLU A 177 -2.87 -16.33 1.69
C GLU A 177 -3.78 -16.00 2.89
N ILE A 178 -4.55 -14.91 2.80
CA ILE A 178 -5.42 -14.46 3.88
C ILE A 178 -6.87 -14.72 3.52
N SER A 179 -7.54 -15.52 4.33
CA SER A 179 -8.93 -15.96 4.11
C SER A 179 -9.99 -14.87 4.35
N SER A 180 -9.59 -13.66 4.76
CA SER A 180 -10.50 -12.55 5.01
C SER A 180 -10.99 -11.88 3.72
N VAL A 181 -12.19 -11.29 3.78
CA VAL A 181 -12.82 -10.63 2.62
C VAL A 181 -11.98 -9.42 2.17
N PRO A 182 -11.83 -9.16 0.84
CA PRO A 182 -11.22 -7.94 0.33
C PRO A 182 -11.84 -6.68 0.97
N GLY A 183 -11.01 -5.69 1.30
CA GLY A 183 -11.46 -4.46 1.99
C GLY A 183 -11.57 -4.58 3.51
N SER A 184 -11.41 -5.77 4.09
CA SER A 184 -11.32 -5.92 5.54
C SER A 184 -10.03 -5.28 6.08
N VAL A 185 -10.06 -4.87 7.35
CA VAL A 185 -8.88 -4.29 8.03
C VAL A 185 -7.66 -5.21 7.95
N ALA A 186 -7.88 -6.54 8.03
CA ALA A 186 -6.82 -7.53 7.93
C ALA A 186 -6.16 -7.52 6.53
N GLN A 187 -6.95 -7.49 5.46
CA GLN A 187 -6.45 -7.43 4.08
C GLN A 187 -5.73 -6.12 3.79
N VAL A 188 -6.33 -4.99 4.16
CA VAL A 188 -5.70 -3.66 3.95
C VAL A 188 -4.37 -3.55 4.69
N ARG A 189 -4.32 -4.03 5.94
CA ARG A 189 -3.10 -4.04 6.74
C ARG A 189 -1.99 -4.85 6.10
N GLU A 190 -2.31 -6.04 5.61
CA GLU A 190 -1.32 -6.93 4.99
C GLU A 190 -0.89 -6.44 3.60
N ALA A 191 -1.80 -5.84 2.84
CA ALA A 191 -1.48 -5.25 1.54
C ALA A 191 -0.56 -4.00 1.65
N THR A 192 -0.42 -3.43 2.85
CA THR A 192 0.39 -2.23 3.13
C THR A 192 1.63 -2.53 3.98
N SER A 193 1.87 -3.77 4.38
CA SER A 193 3.04 -4.21 5.13
C SER A 193 4.13 -4.78 4.20
#